data_f51a6e62f2eb71e3055bc1e84eb184eb
#
_entry.id   f51a6e62f2eb71e3055bc1e84eb184eb
#
_cell.length_a   1.000
_cell.length_b   1.000
_cell.length_c   1.000
_cell.angle_alpha   90.00
_cell.angle_beta   90.00
_cell.angle_gamma   90.00
#
_symmetry.space_group_name_H-M   'P 1'
#
loop_
_entity.id
_entity.type
_entity.pdbx_description
1 polymer ?
#
loop_
_entity_poly.entity_id
_entity_poly.type
_entity_poly.pdbx_seq_one_letter_code
_entity_poly.pdbx_strand_id
1 'polypeptide(L)'
;MSNRTSIKGVNVSTDHYIFGKRVPSKKKFTVINPNNPSEVLAEVSRGDKEIAKLAVAAAREGFNVWSVMSVDERASIMHKLA
;
A
#
# COMPACT_ATOMS: atom_id res chain seq x y z
N MET A 1 -9.45 -9.07 -13.53
CA MET A 1 -8.35 -9.57 -12.71
C MET A 1 -8.59 -9.26 -11.26
N SER A 2 -8.10 -10.10 -10.40
CA SER A 2 -8.31 -9.92 -8.97
C SER A 2 -7.40 -8.82 -8.41
N ASN A 3 -7.71 -8.33 -7.22
CA ASN A 3 -6.90 -7.37 -6.48
C ASN A 3 -5.74 -8.05 -5.70
N ARG A 4 -5.38 -9.25 -6.10
CA ARG A 4 -4.29 -10.02 -5.51
C ARG A 4 -3.45 -10.66 -6.59
N THR A 5 -2.18 -10.84 -6.30
CA THR A 5 -1.26 -11.57 -7.14
C THR A 5 -0.36 -12.46 -6.28
N SER A 6 0.22 -13.48 -6.91
CA SER A 6 1.18 -14.34 -6.22
C SER A 6 2.58 -14.07 -6.77
N ILE A 7 3.51 -13.72 -5.90
CA ILE A 7 4.91 -13.49 -6.23
C ILE A 7 5.72 -14.54 -5.48
N LYS A 8 6.35 -15.44 -6.22
CA LYS A 8 7.15 -16.56 -5.67
C LYS A 8 6.40 -17.33 -4.58
N GLY A 9 5.10 -17.59 -4.80
CA GLY A 9 4.26 -18.33 -3.88
C GLY A 9 3.66 -17.52 -2.74
N VAL A 10 3.93 -16.21 -2.67
CA VAL A 10 3.37 -15.34 -1.65
C VAL A 10 2.22 -14.53 -2.23
N ASN A 11 1.04 -14.63 -1.61
CA ASN A 11 -0.11 -13.82 -2.02
C ASN A 11 0.04 -12.39 -1.53
N VAL A 12 -0.06 -11.44 -2.46
CA VAL A 12 0.10 -10.02 -2.19
C VAL A 12 -1.11 -9.27 -2.70
N SER A 13 -1.63 -8.32 -1.91
CA SER A 13 -2.69 -7.43 -2.36
C SER A 13 -2.11 -6.33 -3.26
N THR A 14 -2.81 -6.00 -4.34
CA THR A 14 -2.46 -4.89 -5.23
C THR A 14 -3.28 -3.63 -4.96
N ASP A 15 -4.13 -3.66 -3.93
CA ASP A 15 -4.89 -2.49 -3.49
C ASP A 15 -3.99 -1.53 -2.71
N HIS A 16 -4.43 -0.27 -2.62
CA HIS A 16 -3.78 0.71 -1.74
C HIS A 16 -3.89 0.26 -0.28
N TYR A 17 -2.92 0.66 0.52
CA TYR A 17 -2.96 0.43 1.96
C TYR A 17 -3.01 1.78 2.66
N ILE A 18 -4.19 2.13 3.17
CA ILE A 18 -4.44 3.44 3.76
C ILE A 18 -5.11 3.25 5.11
N PHE A 19 -4.55 3.84 6.14
CA PHE A 19 -5.06 3.82 7.50
C PHE A 19 -5.37 2.41 8.00
N GLY A 20 -4.43 1.49 7.77
CA GLY A 20 -4.55 0.09 8.20
C GLY A 20 -5.51 -0.76 7.39
N LYS A 21 -6.00 -0.26 6.27
CA LYS A 21 -6.98 -0.98 5.43
C LYS A 21 -6.56 -1.02 3.98
N ARG A 22 -6.96 -2.08 3.29
CA ARG A 22 -6.81 -2.19 1.85
C ARG A 22 -7.93 -1.40 1.16
N VAL A 23 -7.56 -0.49 0.28
CA VAL A 23 -8.50 0.37 -0.43
C VAL A 23 -8.40 0.08 -1.92
N PRO A 24 -9.46 -0.45 -2.54
CA PRO A 24 -9.43 -0.74 -3.97
C PRO A 24 -9.51 0.55 -4.79
N SER A 25 -9.01 0.49 -6.02
CA SER A 25 -9.11 1.57 -6.98
C SER A 25 -9.89 1.11 -8.20
N LYS A 26 -10.72 1.99 -8.76
CA LYS A 26 -11.44 1.70 -10.01
C LYS A 26 -10.48 1.62 -11.18
N LYS A 27 -9.44 2.45 -11.17
CA LYS A 27 -8.42 2.46 -12.22
C LYS A 27 -7.24 1.61 -11.80
N LYS A 28 -6.74 0.82 -12.74
CA LYS A 28 -5.61 -0.06 -12.53
C LYS A 28 -4.66 0.03 -13.70
N PHE A 29 -3.43 -0.38 -13.49
CA PHE A 29 -2.46 -0.51 -14.57
C PHE A 29 -1.75 -1.86 -14.46
N THR A 30 -1.26 -2.34 -15.60
CA THR A 30 -0.61 -3.63 -15.69
C THR A 30 0.87 -3.50 -15.42
N VAL A 31 1.39 -4.42 -14.60
CA VAL A 31 2.83 -4.55 -14.36
C VAL A 31 3.31 -5.82 -15.03
N ILE A 32 4.29 -5.70 -15.90
CA ILE A 32 4.85 -6.83 -16.66
C ILE A 32 6.25 -7.18 -16.13
N ASN A 33 6.66 -8.42 -16.41
CA ASN A 33 8.02 -8.85 -16.14
C ASN A 33 8.97 -8.25 -17.19
N PRO A 34 9.97 -7.42 -16.81
CA PRO A 34 10.89 -6.82 -17.78
C PRO A 34 11.70 -7.83 -18.58
N ASN A 35 11.97 -9.01 -18.00
CA ASN A 35 12.69 -10.08 -18.69
C ASN A 35 11.82 -10.87 -19.64
N ASN A 36 10.50 -10.80 -19.48
CA ASN A 36 9.54 -11.47 -20.33
C ASN A 36 8.29 -10.59 -20.47
N PRO A 37 8.28 -9.64 -21.43
CA PRO A 37 7.18 -8.65 -21.54
C PRO A 37 5.80 -9.24 -21.82
N SER A 38 5.70 -10.49 -22.24
CA SER A 38 4.42 -11.16 -22.42
C SER A 38 3.84 -11.69 -21.11
N GLU A 39 4.61 -11.70 -20.02
CA GLU A 39 4.15 -12.15 -18.72
C GLU A 39 3.61 -10.97 -17.90
N VAL A 40 2.32 -11.02 -17.61
CA VAL A 40 1.68 -10.03 -16.72
C VAL A 40 1.83 -10.51 -15.28
N LEU A 41 2.52 -9.72 -14.45
CA LEU A 41 2.71 -10.04 -13.05
C LEU A 41 1.48 -9.70 -12.23
N ALA A 42 0.88 -8.54 -12.47
CA ALA A 42 -0.26 -8.06 -11.70
C ALA A 42 -0.97 -6.89 -12.38
N GLU A 43 -2.22 -6.67 -11.98
CA GLU A 43 -2.90 -5.40 -12.17
C GLU A 43 -2.86 -4.66 -10.84
N VAL A 44 -2.26 -3.49 -10.85
CA VAL A 44 -2.01 -2.70 -9.64
C VAL A 44 -2.91 -1.48 -9.62
N SER A 45 -3.43 -1.13 -8.45
CA SER A 45 -4.29 0.04 -8.29
C SER A 45 -3.57 1.32 -8.70
N ARG A 46 -4.26 2.12 -9.51
CA ARG A 46 -3.79 3.45 -9.89
C ARG A 46 -4.50 4.48 -9.02
N GLY A 47 -3.73 5.21 -8.22
CA GLY A 47 -4.28 6.27 -7.39
C GLY A 47 -4.75 7.45 -8.22
N ASP A 48 -5.82 8.09 -7.79
CA ASP A 48 -6.33 9.32 -8.37
C ASP A 48 -6.36 10.43 -7.31
N LYS A 49 -6.94 11.57 -7.67
CA LYS A 49 -7.03 12.72 -6.77
C LYS A 49 -7.81 12.39 -5.49
N GLU A 50 -8.88 11.61 -5.61
CA GLU A 50 -9.70 11.25 -4.45
C GLU A 50 -8.95 10.30 -3.52
N ILE A 51 -8.24 9.33 -4.05
CA ILE A 51 -7.40 8.44 -3.26
C ILE A 51 -6.28 9.21 -2.58
N ALA A 52 -5.65 10.16 -3.28
CA ALA A 52 -4.61 11.01 -2.70
C ALA A 52 -5.14 11.83 -1.52
N LYS A 53 -6.33 12.41 -1.64
CA LYS A 53 -6.98 13.14 -0.55
C LYS A 53 -7.24 12.25 0.66
N LEU A 54 -7.75 11.05 0.42
CA LEU A 54 -8.00 10.08 1.48
C LEU A 54 -6.70 9.70 2.21
N ALA A 55 -5.63 9.47 1.46
CA ALA A 55 -4.33 9.12 2.03
C ALA A 55 -3.75 10.26 2.88
N VAL A 56 -3.85 11.50 2.41
CA VAL A 56 -3.36 12.66 3.16
C VAL A 56 -4.17 12.87 4.45
N ALA A 57 -5.50 12.72 4.38
CA ALA A 57 -6.35 12.84 5.57
C ALA A 57 -6.00 11.77 6.61
N ALA A 58 -5.78 10.52 6.16
CA ALA A 58 -5.37 9.43 7.03
C ALA A 58 -3.99 9.69 7.65
N ALA A 59 -3.06 10.23 6.87
CA ALA A 59 -1.73 10.58 7.36
C ALA A 59 -1.78 11.65 8.46
N ARG A 60 -2.65 12.64 8.32
CA ARG A 60 -2.83 13.68 9.34
C ARG A 60 -3.36 13.10 10.65
N GLU A 61 -4.33 12.22 10.58
CA GLU A 61 -4.85 11.53 11.77
C GLU A 61 -3.77 10.67 12.42
N GLY A 62 -3.02 9.94 11.62
CA GLY A 62 -1.90 9.13 12.11
C GLY A 62 -0.84 9.99 12.79
N PHE A 63 -0.57 11.18 12.26
CA PHE A 63 0.38 12.12 12.85
C PHE A 63 -0.05 12.56 14.25
N ASN A 64 -1.35 12.82 14.46
CA ASN A 64 -1.85 13.23 15.76
C ASN A 64 -1.57 12.19 16.85
N VAL A 65 -1.61 10.91 16.51
CA VAL A 65 -1.28 9.82 17.44
C VAL A 65 0.23 9.65 17.56
N TRP A 66 0.92 9.55 16.42
CA TRP A 66 2.35 9.28 16.37
C TRP A 66 3.19 10.38 17.02
N SER A 67 2.84 11.63 16.79
CA SER A 67 3.63 12.78 17.27
C SER A 67 3.62 12.93 18.79
N VAL A 68 2.60 12.40 19.48
CA VAL A 68 2.52 12.47 20.94
C VAL A 68 3.09 11.23 21.64
N MET A 69 3.49 10.23 20.88
CA MET A 69 4.16 9.05 21.42
C MET A 69 5.59 9.39 21.85
N SER A 70 6.08 8.71 22.89
CA SER A 70 7.46 8.88 23.33
C SER A 70 8.44 8.39 22.28
N VAL A 71 9.68 8.88 22.36
CA VAL A 71 10.75 8.42 21.45
C VAL A 71 10.95 6.91 21.57
N ASP A 72 10.91 6.38 22.79
CA ASP A 72 11.08 4.95 23.03
C ASP A 72 9.97 4.11 22.42
N GLU A 73 8.74 4.57 22.53
CA GLU A 73 7.58 3.88 21.90
C GLU A 73 7.70 3.87 20.38
N ARG A 74 8.06 5.01 19.78
CA ARG A 74 8.25 5.10 18.34
C ARG A 74 9.39 4.21 17.87
N ALA A 75 10.51 4.21 18.59
CA ALA A 75 11.65 3.36 18.29
C ALA A 75 11.27 1.88 18.36
N SER A 76 10.50 1.47 19.36
CA SER A 76 10.03 0.10 19.51
C SER A 76 9.22 -0.37 18.31
N ILE A 77 8.32 0.47 17.82
CA ILE A 77 7.51 0.16 16.62
C ILE A 77 8.39 0.04 15.38
N MET A 78 9.34 0.95 15.21
CA MET A 78 10.26 0.89 14.06
C MET A 78 11.14 -0.36 14.08
N HIS A 79 11.57 -0.80 15.26
CA HIS A 79 12.31 -2.05 15.40
C HIS A 79 11.48 -3.26 15.01
N LYS A 80 10.21 -3.28 15.36
CA LYS A 80 9.30 -4.36 14.94
C LYS A 80 9.13 -4.40 13.41
N LEU A 81 9.11 -3.24 12.77
CA LEU A 81 9.01 -3.16 11.32
C LEU A 81 10.25 -3.77 10.65
N ALA A 82 11.41 -3.54 11.22
CA ALA A 82 12.66 -4.11 10.71
C ALA A 82 12.75 -5.61 10.99
#